data_789159d69725a637a4b4690aa700ca8e
#
_entry.id   789159d69725a637a4b4690aa700ca8e
#
_cell.length_a   1.000
_cell.length_b   1.000
_cell.length_c   1.000
_cell.angle_alpha   90.00
_cell.angle_beta   90.00
_cell.angle_gamma   90.00
#
_symmetry.space_group_name_H-M   'P 1'
#
loop_
_entity.id
_entity.type
_entity.pdbx_description
1 polymer ?
#
loop_
_entity_poly.entity_id
_entity_poly.type
_entity_poly.pdbx_seq_one_letter_code
_entity_poly.pdbx_strand_id
1 'polypeptide(L)'
;LIIMNINQQTNELFKPDNIYNNPGNIEIGQGFAGGYKVTNQTYANDRERPFVVFDSPEMGMRALAMDINSKLTQFNGNVSEIIKKYAPKEDENKTTNYILYVQNKVGKKNITQDDIGATMSAMIEFENKPGIVNYYLNDPKKMQTALALAFDKDGSNRQLPSNMSFEQAKIAAGLD
;
A
#
# COMPACT_ATOMS: atom_id res chain seq x y z
N LEU A 1 24.79 23.46 -8.14
CA LEU A 1 23.45 24.09 -8.07
C LEU A 1 22.48 23.52 -9.11
N ILE A 2 22.98 23.23 -10.34
CA ILE A 2 22.16 22.68 -11.43
C ILE A 2 21.75 21.22 -11.21
N ILE A 3 22.57 20.42 -10.55
CA ILE A 3 22.30 19.00 -10.29
C ILE A 3 21.17 18.78 -9.25
N MET A 4 21.07 19.67 -8.25
CA MET A 4 19.98 19.62 -7.28
C MET A 4 18.60 19.93 -7.91
N ASN A 5 18.57 20.85 -8.87
CA ASN A 5 17.33 21.19 -9.57
C ASN A 5 16.83 20.10 -10.52
N ILE A 6 17.74 19.33 -11.12
CA ILE A 6 17.38 18.22 -12.03
C ILE A 6 16.74 17.07 -11.23
N ASN A 7 17.24 16.75 -10.05
CA ASN A 7 16.68 15.70 -9.21
C ASN A 7 15.32 16.09 -8.59
N GLN A 8 15.11 17.37 -8.28
CA GLN A 8 13.79 17.85 -7.83
C GLN A 8 12.77 17.89 -8.97
N GLN A 9 13.20 18.36 -10.17
CA GLN A 9 12.33 18.38 -11.35
C GLN A 9 11.95 16.96 -11.83
N THR A 10 12.86 15.99 -11.75
CA THR A 10 12.53 14.60 -12.13
C THR A 10 11.58 13.95 -11.14
N ASN A 11 11.65 14.28 -9.86
CA ASN A 11 10.69 13.78 -8.89
C ASN A 11 9.28 14.41 -9.03
N GLU A 12 9.19 15.67 -9.47
CA GLU A 12 7.89 16.30 -9.76
C GLU A 12 7.32 15.84 -11.12
N LEU A 13 8.18 15.58 -12.12
CA LEU A 13 7.76 15.09 -13.44
C LEU A 13 7.22 13.64 -13.42
N PHE A 14 7.54 12.87 -12.40
CA PHE A 14 7.07 11.48 -12.25
C PHE A 14 5.99 11.29 -11.20
N LYS A 15 5.38 12.37 -10.69
CA LYS A 15 4.14 12.23 -9.94
C LYS A 15 3.04 11.87 -10.95
N PRO A 16 2.56 10.62 -10.98
CA PRO A 16 1.53 10.25 -11.95
C PRO A 16 0.30 11.11 -11.74
N ASP A 17 -0.27 11.62 -12.81
CA ASP A 17 -1.57 12.28 -12.75
C ASP A 17 -2.57 11.34 -12.06
N ASN A 18 -3.36 11.88 -11.12
CA ASN A 18 -4.38 11.15 -10.35
C ASN A 18 -3.85 10.09 -9.38
N ILE A 19 -2.69 10.31 -8.78
CA ILE A 19 -2.26 9.43 -7.70
C ILE A 19 -3.02 9.76 -6.42
N TYR A 20 -3.68 8.74 -5.88
CA TYR A 20 -4.50 8.87 -4.65
C TYR A 20 -3.74 8.48 -3.40
N ASN A 21 -2.42 8.24 -3.51
CA ASN A 21 -1.62 7.67 -2.42
C ASN A 21 -2.23 6.38 -1.86
N ASN A 22 -2.84 5.59 -2.73
CA ASN A 22 -3.60 4.40 -2.37
C ASN A 22 -3.10 3.19 -3.18
N PRO A 23 -1.89 2.67 -2.87
CA PRO A 23 -1.29 1.58 -3.65
C PRO A 23 -2.06 0.26 -3.53
N GLY A 24 -2.90 0.12 -2.53
CA GLY A 24 -3.74 -1.07 -2.31
C GLY A 24 -5.13 -0.98 -2.90
N ASN A 25 -5.48 0.11 -3.58
CA ASN A 25 -6.83 0.34 -4.09
C ASN A 25 -7.91 0.14 -3.00
N ILE A 26 -7.64 0.63 -1.81
CA ILE A 26 -8.55 0.53 -0.66
C ILE A 26 -9.84 1.29 -0.96
N GLU A 27 -10.97 0.63 -0.83
CA GLU A 27 -12.28 1.22 -1.02
C GLU A 27 -12.80 1.88 0.27
N ILE A 28 -13.75 2.79 0.12
CA ILE A 28 -14.39 3.48 1.23
C ILE A 28 -15.08 2.49 2.17
N GLY A 29 -15.06 2.79 3.47
CA GLY A 29 -15.74 2.01 4.49
C GLY A 29 -14.85 1.04 5.26
N GLN A 30 -13.56 0.97 4.93
CA GLN A 30 -12.62 0.11 5.65
C GLN A 30 -12.02 0.76 6.90
N GLY A 31 -12.31 2.03 7.16
CA GLY A 31 -11.98 2.68 8.44
C GLY A 31 -10.50 3.00 8.66
N PHE A 32 -9.71 3.16 7.59
CA PHE A 32 -8.30 3.53 7.74
C PHE A 32 -8.13 4.99 8.14
N ALA A 33 -7.18 5.23 9.05
CA ALA A 33 -6.87 6.57 9.53
C ALA A 33 -6.03 7.37 8.54
N GLY A 34 -6.21 8.67 8.58
CA GLY A 34 -5.28 9.64 8.05
C GLY A 34 -5.61 10.21 6.68
N GLY A 35 -6.16 11.42 6.70
CA GLY A 35 -6.15 12.34 5.57
C GLY A 35 -6.73 11.80 4.27
N TYR A 36 -7.91 11.25 4.29
CA TYR A 36 -8.50 10.74 3.08
C TYR A 36 -9.55 11.67 2.49
N LYS A 37 -9.57 11.73 1.17
CA LYS A 37 -10.70 12.19 0.37
C LYS A 37 -11.31 11.00 -0.35
N VAL A 38 -12.59 11.08 -0.60
CA VAL A 38 -13.30 10.04 -1.34
C VAL A 38 -13.27 10.33 -2.82
N THR A 39 -12.90 9.33 -3.62
CA THR A 39 -12.89 9.42 -5.07
C THR A 39 -13.71 8.29 -5.68
N ASN A 40 -14.53 8.62 -6.67
CA ASN A 40 -15.22 7.63 -7.48
C ASN A 40 -14.40 7.36 -8.74
N GLN A 41 -14.12 6.09 -9.01
CA GLN A 41 -13.51 5.67 -10.26
C GLN A 41 -14.40 4.64 -10.96
N THR A 42 -14.50 4.79 -12.29
CA THR A 42 -15.21 3.82 -13.13
C THR A 42 -14.20 2.77 -13.61
N TYR A 43 -14.50 1.51 -13.36
CA TYR A 43 -13.73 0.39 -13.87
C TYR A 43 -14.22 -0.04 -15.26
N ALA A 44 -13.45 -0.89 -15.94
CA ALA A 44 -13.74 -1.38 -17.27
C ALA A 44 -15.09 -2.08 -17.44
N ASN A 45 -15.80 -2.39 -16.37
CA ASN A 45 -17.13 -2.98 -16.33
C ASN A 45 -18.21 -2.00 -15.86
N ASP A 46 -17.99 -0.70 -16.00
CA ASP A 46 -18.89 0.41 -15.63
C ASP A 46 -19.33 0.43 -14.15
N ARG A 47 -18.58 -0.21 -13.27
CA ARG A 47 -18.82 -0.11 -11.84
C ARG A 47 -18.08 1.08 -11.26
N GLU A 48 -18.81 1.98 -10.64
CA GLU A 48 -18.22 3.03 -9.79
C GLU A 48 -17.71 2.41 -8.50
N ARG A 49 -16.43 2.61 -8.24
CA ARG A 49 -15.80 2.20 -6.98
C ARG A 49 -15.19 3.42 -6.30
N PRO A 50 -15.69 3.78 -5.11
CA PRO A 50 -15.10 4.88 -4.37
C PRO A 50 -13.81 4.42 -3.69
N PHE A 51 -12.70 5.06 -4.06
CA PHE A 51 -11.40 4.83 -3.42
C PHE A 51 -11.10 5.87 -2.36
N VAL A 52 -10.37 5.45 -1.33
CA VAL A 52 -9.80 6.36 -0.35
C VAL A 52 -8.60 7.09 -0.98
N VAL A 53 -8.52 8.39 -0.75
CA VAL A 53 -7.35 9.20 -1.07
C VAL A 53 -6.60 9.50 0.23
N PHE A 54 -5.35 9.11 0.31
CA PHE A 54 -4.51 9.40 1.47
C PHE A 54 -3.68 10.66 1.26
N ASP A 55 -3.33 11.35 2.33
CA ASP A 55 -2.58 12.61 2.27
C ASP A 55 -1.08 12.40 2.03
N SER A 56 -0.60 11.17 2.10
CA SER A 56 0.78 10.80 1.80
C SER A 56 0.90 9.36 1.29
N PRO A 57 1.98 9.01 0.57
CA PRO A 57 2.24 7.64 0.18
C PRO A 57 2.37 6.71 1.39
N GLU A 58 2.96 7.18 2.48
CA GLU A 58 3.15 6.39 3.70
C GLU A 58 1.82 6.00 4.35
N MET A 59 0.84 6.91 4.36
CA MET A 59 -0.48 6.61 4.92
C MET A 59 -1.25 5.60 4.07
N GLY A 60 -1.13 5.67 2.75
CA GLY A 60 -1.71 4.66 1.86
C GLY A 60 -1.02 3.30 1.98
N MET A 61 0.30 3.29 2.11
CA MET A 61 1.08 2.08 2.35
C MET A 61 0.77 1.48 3.74
N ARG A 62 0.56 2.32 4.74
CA ARG A 62 0.07 1.88 6.06
C ARG A 62 -1.25 1.11 5.93
N ALA A 63 -2.20 1.66 5.19
CA ALA A 63 -3.50 1.02 4.96
C ALA A 63 -3.34 -0.34 4.28
N LEU A 64 -2.48 -0.44 3.28
CA LEU A 64 -2.14 -1.71 2.61
C LEU A 64 -1.51 -2.71 3.59
N ALA A 65 -0.57 -2.27 4.42
CA ALA A 65 0.06 -3.13 5.43
C ALA A 65 -0.97 -3.71 6.41
N MET A 66 -1.90 -2.90 6.89
CA MET A 66 -2.95 -3.33 7.81
C MET A 66 -3.94 -4.29 7.14
N ASP A 67 -4.27 -4.05 5.88
CA ASP A 67 -5.14 -4.95 5.10
C ASP A 67 -4.48 -6.32 4.88
N ILE A 68 -3.19 -6.34 4.51
CA ILE A 68 -2.43 -7.58 4.39
C ILE A 68 -2.36 -8.31 5.73
N ASN A 69 -2.10 -7.60 6.82
CA ASN A 69 -2.03 -8.20 8.16
C ASN A 69 -3.35 -8.85 8.58
N SER A 70 -4.47 -8.21 8.27
CA SER A 70 -5.81 -8.77 8.50
C SER A 70 -6.00 -10.09 7.75
N LYS A 71 -5.63 -10.12 6.46
CA LYS A 71 -5.70 -11.32 5.63
C LYS A 71 -4.69 -12.39 6.06
N LEU A 72 -3.50 -11.97 6.49
CA LEU A 72 -2.49 -12.87 7.05
C LEU A 72 -3.04 -13.62 8.26
N THR A 73 -3.73 -12.94 9.15
CA THR A 73 -4.39 -13.55 10.31
C THR A 73 -5.51 -14.48 9.87
N GLN A 74 -6.35 -14.05 8.95
CA GLN A 74 -7.48 -14.83 8.45
C GLN A 74 -7.04 -16.14 7.78
N PHE A 75 -5.96 -16.10 7.00
CA PHE A 75 -5.50 -17.23 6.17
C PHE A 75 -4.21 -17.87 6.68
N ASN A 76 -3.84 -17.59 7.91
CA ASN A 76 -2.65 -18.15 8.55
C ASN A 76 -1.37 -17.98 7.69
N GLY A 77 -1.22 -16.82 7.07
CA GLY A 77 -0.06 -16.45 6.27
C GLY A 77 -0.01 -17.05 4.87
N ASN A 78 -0.99 -17.80 4.43
CA ASN A 78 -1.00 -18.43 3.10
C ASN A 78 -1.09 -17.38 1.99
N VAL A 79 -0.01 -17.17 1.24
CA VAL A 79 0.07 -16.15 0.19
C VAL A 79 -0.99 -16.37 -0.89
N SER A 80 -1.22 -17.59 -1.31
CA SER A 80 -2.24 -17.92 -2.33
C SER A 80 -3.62 -17.45 -1.90
N GLU A 81 -4.02 -17.75 -0.67
CA GLU A 81 -5.33 -17.34 -0.14
C GLU A 81 -5.44 -15.83 0.08
N ILE A 82 -4.36 -15.21 0.55
CA ILE A 82 -4.29 -13.74 0.73
C ILE A 82 -4.51 -13.05 -0.62
N ILE A 83 -3.79 -13.44 -1.66
CA ILE A 83 -3.90 -12.83 -2.98
C ILE A 83 -5.26 -13.12 -3.63
N LYS A 84 -5.80 -14.32 -3.50
CA LYS A 84 -7.15 -14.64 -4.00
C LYS A 84 -8.23 -13.78 -3.36
N LYS A 85 -8.09 -13.46 -2.08
CA LYS A 85 -9.01 -12.57 -1.39
C LYS A 85 -8.85 -11.10 -1.82
N TYR A 86 -7.62 -10.71 -2.11
CA TYR A 86 -7.26 -9.35 -2.51
C TYR A 86 -7.59 -9.05 -3.97
N ALA A 87 -7.26 -9.97 -4.88
CA ALA A 87 -7.39 -9.79 -6.32
C ALA A 87 -8.86 -9.92 -6.78
N PRO A 88 -9.27 -9.17 -7.82
CA PRO A 88 -10.57 -9.39 -8.47
C PRO A 88 -10.67 -10.81 -9.03
N LYS A 89 -11.78 -11.48 -8.79
CA LYS A 89 -12.01 -12.87 -9.20
C LYS A 89 -12.25 -13.06 -10.71
N GLU A 90 -12.17 -12.01 -11.49
CA GLU A 90 -12.62 -11.97 -12.89
C GLU A 90 -11.58 -12.53 -13.89
N ASP A 91 -10.33 -12.76 -13.45
CA ASP A 91 -9.26 -13.31 -14.28
C ASP A 91 -8.39 -14.29 -13.48
N GLU A 92 -8.69 -15.58 -13.62
CA GLU A 92 -7.97 -16.64 -12.92
C GLU A 92 -6.48 -16.72 -13.32
N ASN A 93 -6.16 -16.46 -14.60
CA ASN A 93 -4.78 -16.46 -15.07
C ASN A 93 -3.97 -15.31 -14.46
N LYS A 94 -4.56 -14.14 -14.41
CA LYS A 94 -3.95 -12.98 -13.76
C LYS A 94 -3.73 -13.23 -12.26
N THR A 95 -4.70 -13.81 -11.59
CA THR A 95 -4.60 -14.15 -10.16
C THR A 95 -3.50 -15.18 -9.92
N THR A 96 -3.40 -16.23 -10.74
CA THR A 96 -2.34 -17.23 -10.65
C THR A 96 -0.96 -16.59 -10.83
N ASN A 97 -0.79 -15.76 -11.85
CA ASN A 97 0.46 -15.05 -12.09
C ASN A 97 0.82 -14.10 -10.93
N TYR A 98 -0.17 -13.45 -10.36
CA TYR A 98 0.02 -12.59 -9.19
C TYR A 98 0.54 -13.38 -7.98
N ILE A 99 -0.09 -14.51 -7.66
CA ILE A 99 0.35 -15.38 -6.58
C ILE A 99 1.81 -15.81 -6.77
N LEU A 100 2.15 -16.30 -7.97
CA LEU A 100 3.51 -16.73 -8.29
C LEU A 100 4.51 -15.58 -8.17
N TYR A 101 4.15 -14.41 -8.66
CA TYR A 101 5.01 -13.23 -8.56
C TYR A 101 5.33 -12.88 -7.10
N VAL A 102 4.32 -12.80 -6.25
CA VAL A 102 4.50 -12.49 -4.83
C VAL A 102 5.30 -13.57 -4.12
N GLN A 103 4.96 -14.85 -4.33
CA GLN A 103 5.69 -15.97 -3.74
C GLN A 103 7.18 -15.97 -4.14
N ASN A 104 7.47 -15.70 -5.40
CA ASN A 104 8.85 -15.66 -5.89
C ASN A 104 9.63 -14.46 -5.32
N LYS A 105 9.02 -13.29 -5.28
CA LYS A 105 9.66 -12.08 -4.74
C LYS A 105 9.91 -12.16 -3.25
N VAL A 106 8.95 -12.67 -2.49
CA VAL A 106 9.08 -12.85 -1.03
C VAL A 106 9.93 -14.09 -0.69
N GLY A 107 9.95 -15.08 -1.58
CA GLY A 107 10.67 -16.35 -1.40
C GLY A 107 9.96 -17.32 -0.46
N LYS A 108 8.67 -17.13 -0.22
CA LYS A 108 7.87 -17.95 0.70
C LYS A 108 6.45 -18.13 0.17
N LYS A 109 5.85 -19.28 0.49
CA LYS A 109 4.42 -19.56 0.27
C LYS A 109 3.56 -19.20 1.49
N ASN A 110 4.16 -19.18 2.67
CA ASN A 110 3.55 -18.76 3.92
C ASN A 110 4.37 -17.63 4.53
N ILE A 111 3.72 -16.53 4.85
CA ILE A 111 4.34 -15.32 5.37
C ILE A 111 3.98 -15.09 6.83
N THR A 112 4.82 -14.33 7.50
CA THR A 112 4.58 -13.79 8.83
C THR A 112 4.48 -12.26 8.73
N GLN A 113 4.21 -11.60 9.85
CA GLN A 113 4.17 -10.14 9.90
C GLN A 113 5.49 -9.49 9.45
N ASP A 114 6.63 -10.13 9.74
CA ASP A 114 7.94 -9.65 9.30
C ASP A 114 8.10 -9.58 7.77
N ASP A 115 7.29 -10.35 7.03
CA ASP A 115 7.30 -10.40 5.58
C ASP A 115 6.36 -9.38 4.92
N ILE A 116 5.60 -8.61 5.70
CA ILE A 116 4.59 -7.68 5.15
C ILE A 116 5.22 -6.64 4.23
N GLY A 117 6.36 -6.04 4.62
CA GLY A 117 7.04 -5.05 3.79
C GLY A 117 7.45 -5.61 2.42
N ALA A 118 8.06 -6.79 2.38
CA ALA A 118 8.43 -7.47 1.14
C ALA A 118 7.20 -7.85 0.31
N THR A 119 6.14 -8.29 0.95
CA THR A 119 4.87 -8.63 0.30
C THR A 119 4.23 -7.39 -0.33
N MET A 120 4.20 -6.27 0.39
CA MET A 120 3.72 -4.99 -0.14
C MET A 120 4.50 -4.54 -1.36
N SER A 121 5.83 -4.62 -1.31
CA SER A 121 6.69 -4.26 -2.44
C SER A 121 6.37 -5.10 -3.68
N ALA A 122 6.22 -6.41 -3.52
CA ALA A 122 5.86 -7.31 -4.60
C ALA A 122 4.46 -6.99 -5.18
N MET A 123 3.49 -6.70 -4.32
CA MET A 123 2.14 -6.33 -4.75
C MET A 123 2.11 -5.00 -5.50
N ILE A 124 2.82 -3.99 -5.01
CA ILE A 124 2.94 -2.69 -5.67
C ILE A 124 3.59 -2.84 -7.05
N GLU A 125 4.67 -3.63 -7.15
CA GLU A 125 5.34 -3.93 -8.42
C GLU A 125 4.43 -4.65 -9.42
N PHE A 126 3.66 -5.62 -8.97
CA PHE A 126 2.75 -6.37 -9.85
C PHE A 126 1.58 -5.54 -10.35
N GLU A 127 1.00 -4.70 -9.50
CA GLU A 127 -0.22 -3.94 -9.78
C GLU A 127 0.02 -2.67 -10.58
N ASN A 128 1.25 -2.14 -10.62
CA ASN A 128 1.51 -0.80 -11.08
C ASN A 128 2.59 -0.73 -12.17
N LYS A 129 2.53 0.34 -12.96
CA LYS A 129 3.58 0.70 -13.93
C LYS A 129 4.85 1.17 -13.21
N PRO A 130 6.03 1.08 -13.86
CA PRO A 130 7.31 1.44 -13.23
C PRO A 130 7.36 2.83 -12.58
N GLY A 131 6.74 3.85 -13.18
CA GLY A 131 6.70 5.21 -12.62
C GLY A 131 5.94 5.28 -11.29
N ILE A 132 4.83 4.55 -11.16
CA ILE A 132 4.06 4.46 -9.93
C ILE A 132 4.81 3.63 -8.88
N VAL A 133 5.41 2.52 -9.29
CA VAL A 133 6.26 1.71 -8.42
C VAL A 133 7.37 2.55 -7.82
N ASN A 134 8.07 3.32 -8.66
CA ASN A 134 9.13 4.22 -8.20
C ASN A 134 8.63 5.28 -7.22
N TYR A 135 7.44 5.83 -7.45
CA TYR A 135 6.84 6.79 -6.52
C TYR A 135 6.69 6.24 -5.10
N TYR A 136 6.28 5.00 -4.95
CA TYR A 136 6.12 4.37 -3.63
C TYR A 136 7.42 3.79 -3.07
N LEU A 137 8.26 3.22 -3.91
CA LEU A 137 9.39 2.39 -3.48
C LEU A 137 10.77 3.01 -3.71
N ASN A 138 10.86 4.25 -4.21
CA ASN A 138 12.13 4.92 -4.48
C ASN A 138 12.97 5.22 -3.24
N ASP A 139 12.32 5.39 -2.09
CA ASP A 139 12.96 5.65 -0.82
C ASP A 139 12.53 4.60 0.21
N PRO A 140 13.44 3.75 0.70
CA PRO A 140 13.13 2.74 1.72
C PRO A 140 12.51 3.31 3.01
N LYS A 141 12.74 4.57 3.32
CA LYS A 141 12.14 5.24 4.48
C LYS A 141 10.63 5.31 4.40
N LYS A 142 10.05 5.43 3.20
CA LYS A 142 8.59 5.41 3.02
C LYS A 142 7.98 4.12 3.56
N MET A 143 8.54 2.98 3.19
CA MET A 143 8.09 1.67 3.67
C MET A 143 8.30 1.52 5.18
N GLN A 144 9.46 1.90 5.68
CA GLN A 144 9.77 1.84 7.12
C GLN A 144 8.79 2.69 7.93
N THR A 145 8.53 3.90 7.49
CA THR A 145 7.56 4.80 8.13
C THR A 145 6.15 4.22 8.08
N ALA A 146 5.73 3.72 6.92
CA ALA A 146 4.41 3.09 6.76
C ALA A 146 4.20 1.93 7.73
N LEU A 147 5.18 1.04 7.87
CA LEU A 147 5.12 -0.09 8.80
C LEU A 147 5.13 0.35 10.26
N ALA A 148 5.94 1.37 10.61
CA ALA A 148 5.96 1.93 11.95
C ALA A 148 4.65 2.64 12.32
N LEU A 149 3.95 3.21 11.34
CA LEU A 149 2.61 3.78 11.51
C LEU A 149 1.52 2.71 11.58
N ALA A 150 1.73 1.55 10.97
CA ALA A 150 0.76 0.46 10.96
C ALA A 150 0.78 -0.36 12.24
N PHE A 151 1.96 -0.61 12.80
CA PHE A 151 2.13 -1.56 13.89
C PHE A 151 2.93 -0.97 15.05
N ASP A 152 2.50 -1.27 16.27
CA ASP A 152 3.25 -1.02 17.48
C ASP A 152 4.44 -1.99 17.59
N LYS A 153 5.35 -1.73 18.52
CA LYS A 153 6.56 -2.56 18.72
C LYS A 153 6.24 -4.03 19.03
N ASP A 154 5.10 -4.30 19.64
CA ASP A 154 4.61 -5.65 19.93
C ASP A 154 3.93 -6.35 18.76
N GLY A 155 3.86 -5.68 17.60
CA GLY A 155 3.21 -6.19 16.39
C GLY A 155 1.70 -5.95 16.31
N SER A 156 1.08 -5.37 17.34
CA SER A 156 -0.33 -5.02 17.28
C SER A 156 -0.58 -3.83 16.35
N ASN A 157 -1.79 -3.75 15.80
CA ASN A 157 -2.20 -2.62 14.97
C ASN A 157 -2.14 -1.32 15.78
N ARG A 158 -1.43 -0.32 15.23
CA ARG A 158 -1.43 1.01 15.82
C ARG A 158 -2.76 1.69 15.54
N GLN A 159 -3.46 2.07 16.60
CA GLN A 159 -4.71 2.80 16.51
C GLN A 159 -4.43 4.29 16.26
N LEU A 160 -4.97 4.82 15.17
CA LEU A 160 -4.92 6.24 14.83
C LEU A 160 -6.34 6.73 14.53
N PRO A 161 -6.72 7.96 14.94
CA PRO A 161 -8.00 8.55 14.55
C PRO A 161 -8.13 8.69 13.04
N SER A 162 -9.34 8.52 12.50
CA SER A 162 -9.61 8.50 11.06
C SER A 162 -9.32 9.82 10.33
N ASN A 163 -9.31 10.94 11.05
CA ASN A 163 -9.06 12.28 10.51
C ASN A 163 -7.64 12.80 10.78
N MET A 164 -6.74 11.94 11.23
CA MET A 164 -5.36 12.32 11.55
C MET A 164 -4.56 12.47 10.27
N SER A 165 -3.84 13.58 10.11
CA SER A 165 -2.91 13.81 9.02
C SER A 165 -1.65 12.94 9.16
N PHE A 166 -0.86 12.82 8.09
CA PHE A 166 0.41 12.13 8.13
C PHE A 166 1.36 12.73 9.19
N GLU A 167 1.49 14.05 9.23
CA GLU A 167 2.36 14.73 10.21
C GLU A 167 1.90 14.47 11.65
N GLN A 168 0.60 14.53 11.91
CA GLN A 168 0.04 14.20 13.21
C GLN A 168 0.26 12.72 13.56
N ALA A 169 0.10 11.83 12.60
CA ALA A 169 0.33 10.39 12.78
C ALA A 169 1.77 10.09 13.17
N LYS A 170 2.75 10.72 12.51
CA LYS A 170 4.16 10.59 12.87
C LYS A 170 4.44 11.04 14.30
N ILE A 171 3.90 12.17 14.72
CA ILE A 171 4.04 12.66 16.08
C ILE A 171 3.42 11.67 17.08
N ALA A 172 2.20 11.22 16.83
CA ALA A 172 1.52 10.25 17.69
C ALA A 172 2.28 8.91 17.81
N ALA A 173 2.97 8.51 16.76
CA ALA A 173 3.78 7.29 16.73
C ALA A 173 5.21 7.49 17.28
N GLY A 174 5.60 8.71 17.67
CA GLY A 174 6.94 9.03 18.11
C GLY A 174 8.00 9.00 17.00
N LEU A 175 7.57 9.26 15.76
CA LEU A 175 8.45 9.35 14.58
C LEU A 175 8.78 10.81 14.27
N ASP A 176 10.03 11.04 13.90
CA ASP A 176 10.50 12.38 13.50
C ASP A 176 10.23 12.67 12.02
#